data_a56d169ab4e58eb1c6d8123305a4c51d
#
_entry.id   a56d169ab4e58eb1c6d8123305a4c51d
#
_cell.length_a   1.000
_cell.length_b   1.000
_cell.length_c   1.000
_cell.angle_alpha   90.00
_cell.angle_beta   90.00
_cell.angle_gamma   90.00
#
_symmetry.space_group_name_H-M   'P 1'
#
loop_
_entity.id
_entity.type
_entity.pdbx_description
1 polymer ?
#
loop_
_entity_poly.entity_id
_entity_poly.type
_entity_poly.pdbx_seq_one_letter_code
_entity_poly.pdbx_strand_id
1 'polypeptide(L)'
;MKKNDVVTVEVTDIGIGGEGIGKVDGYTLFIKDAVIGDTVEVKVMKAKKNYGYARLMRIVKESAFRVSARCPEARRCGGCQIQEMDYRKQLEFKNTKVRNNLIRLGSVEEELLDQIMEPIAGMEEPFRYRNKAQFPIGVDKEGNLIAGFYAGRTHQIIPVPNRDCVLGVPENKVILDQILDYMREEKISAYDEERHKGLVRHVLVRYGFTTKEIMVCLIINGDKLPSSEKLLEKLTKIPGMTSITYNINKEKTNVIMGSKVCPLWGQTYITDYIGNVKYQISPLSFYQVNPAQTEVLYGTALEYAGLTGKETVWDVYCGIGTISLFLAQKAQKVYGVEIVPQAIEDAKHNAEINEITNAEFFVGKAEEVLPEYYADYAKEHPGEHARADVIVVDPPRKGCERSVLDTMVQMEPERIVYVSCDSATLARDVKYLRENGYEIRKVKATDMFPMSVHVETVVLLSRLKQK
;
A
#
# COMPACT_ATOMS: atom_id res chain seq x y z
N MET A 1 -33.97 15.17 6.55
CA MET A 1 -32.93 15.95 5.87
C MET A 1 -33.15 15.90 4.36
N LYS A 2 -33.03 17.02 3.66
CA LYS A 2 -33.27 17.14 2.22
C LYS A 2 -32.06 17.76 1.51
N LYS A 3 -31.97 17.60 0.19
CA LYS A 3 -30.96 18.28 -0.63
C LYS A 3 -31.10 19.79 -0.48
N ASN A 4 -29.99 20.50 -0.36
CA ASN A 4 -29.85 21.94 -0.13
C ASN A 4 -30.15 22.43 1.30
N ASP A 5 -30.54 21.56 2.24
CA ASP A 5 -30.60 21.97 3.64
C ASP A 5 -29.22 22.47 4.10
N VAL A 6 -29.20 23.52 4.90
CA VAL A 6 -28.01 24.06 5.54
C VAL A 6 -28.13 23.80 7.05
N VAL A 7 -27.12 23.10 7.60
CA VAL A 7 -27.14 22.69 9.02
C VAL A 7 -25.78 22.87 9.64
N THR A 8 -25.74 23.04 10.95
CA THR A 8 -24.51 23.02 11.74
C THR A 8 -24.37 21.64 12.38
N VAL A 9 -23.16 21.09 12.31
CA VAL A 9 -22.87 19.73 12.81
C VAL A 9 -21.46 19.66 13.39
N GLU A 10 -21.31 18.89 14.46
CA GLU A 10 -20.00 18.53 15.02
C GLU A 10 -19.48 17.28 14.33
N VAL A 11 -18.19 17.29 13.96
CA VAL A 11 -17.50 16.16 13.33
C VAL A 11 -16.91 15.27 14.39
N THR A 12 -17.40 14.05 14.49
CA THR A 12 -17.03 13.10 15.56
C THR A 12 -16.16 11.93 15.08
N ASP A 13 -16.10 11.68 13.75
CA ASP A 13 -15.36 10.55 13.17
C ASP A 13 -14.94 10.86 11.72
N ILE A 14 -14.18 9.96 11.10
CA ILE A 14 -13.74 10.01 9.70
C ILE A 14 -14.22 8.78 8.95
N GLY A 15 -14.74 9.01 7.75
CA GLY A 15 -15.15 7.96 6.83
C GLY A 15 -13.99 7.30 6.07
N ILE A 16 -14.32 6.24 5.35
CA ILE A 16 -13.35 5.44 4.57
C ILE A 16 -12.64 6.23 3.46
N GLY A 17 -13.22 7.31 3.00
CA GLY A 17 -12.62 8.19 1.99
C GLY A 17 -12.02 9.48 2.58
N GLY A 18 -11.94 9.60 3.90
CA GLY A 18 -11.40 10.77 4.59
C GLY A 18 -12.42 11.88 4.84
N GLU A 19 -13.70 11.64 4.54
CA GLU A 19 -14.76 12.58 4.88
C GLU A 19 -14.99 12.62 6.40
N GLY A 20 -15.10 13.80 7.00
CA GLY A 20 -15.58 13.94 8.37
C GLY A 20 -17.01 13.40 8.51
N ILE A 21 -17.29 12.73 9.60
CA ILE A 21 -18.62 12.19 9.93
C ILE A 21 -19.18 12.97 11.10
N GLY A 22 -20.42 13.48 10.93
CA GLY A 22 -21.19 14.07 12.01
C GLY A 22 -22.66 13.65 11.91
N LYS A 23 -23.42 13.85 13.00
CA LYS A 23 -24.85 13.50 13.05
C LYS A 23 -25.69 14.70 13.45
N VAL A 24 -26.84 14.86 12.79
CA VAL A 24 -27.88 15.83 13.13
C VAL A 24 -29.16 15.04 13.31
N ASP A 25 -29.73 15.05 14.53
CA ASP A 25 -30.96 14.30 14.88
C ASP A 25 -30.88 12.82 14.45
N GLY A 26 -29.72 12.18 14.64
CA GLY A 26 -29.48 10.79 14.27
C GLY A 26 -29.16 10.56 12.78
N TYR A 27 -29.29 11.59 11.93
CA TYR A 27 -28.98 11.49 10.51
C TYR A 27 -27.51 11.74 10.25
N THR A 28 -26.81 10.77 9.64
CA THR A 28 -25.36 10.81 9.39
C THR A 28 -25.03 11.67 8.17
N LEU A 29 -24.06 12.57 8.31
CA LEU A 29 -23.50 13.38 7.22
C LEU A 29 -22.04 13.06 6.99
N PHE A 30 -21.65 12.83 5.74
CA PHE A 30 -20.27 12.73 5.27
C PHE A 30 -19.85 14.08 4.69
N ILE A 31 -18.82 14.68 5.27
CA ILE A 31 -18.44 16.09 5.03
C ILE A 31 -17.00 16.11 4.56
N LYS A 32 -16.77 16.42 3.28
CA LYS A 32 -15.41 16.53 2.76
C LYS A 32 -14.68 17.72 3.41
N ASP A 33 -13.37 17.56 3.66
CA ASP A 33 -12.45 18.58 4.18
C ASP A 33 -12.75 19.02 5.64
N ALA A 34 -13.52 18.22 6.39
CA ALA A 34 -13.80 18.45 7.80
C ALA A 34 -12.94 17.51 8.68
N VAL A 35 -12.44 18.03 9.81
CA VAL A 35 -11.56 17.33 10.75
C VAL A 35 -12.35 16.96 12.03
N ILE A 36 -12.01 15.86 12.66
CA ILE A 36 -12.60 15.46 13.96
C ILE A 36 -12.50 16.61 14.97
N GLY A 37 -13.62 16.95 15.61
CA GLY A 37 -13.73 18.03 16.58
C GLY A 37 -14.11 19.39 16.00
N ASP A 38 -14.16 19.54 14.66
CA ASP A 38 -14.71 20.75 14.05
C ASP A 38 -16.22 20.83 14.30
N THR A 39 -16.71 22.06 14.55
CA THR A 39 -18.12 22.40 14.37
C THR A 39 -18.25 23.16 13.04
N VAL A 40 -19.02 22.62 12.11
CA VAL A 40 -19.08 23.12 10.74
C VAL A 40 -20.51 23.41 10.29
N GLU A 41 -20.68 24.46 9.50
CA GLU A 41 -21.89 24.69 8.73
C GLU A 41 -21.73 24.06 7.36
N VAL A 42 -22.69 23.23 7.00
CA VAL A 42 -22.64 22.42 5.77
C VAL A 42 -23.91 22.51 4.98
N LYS A 43 -23.79 22.40 3.65
CA LYS A 43 -24.91 22.27 2.73
C LYS A 43 -25.05 20.84 2.25
N VAL A 44 -26.22 20.23 2.42
CA VAL A 44 -26.51 18.86 1.97
C VAL A 44 -26.55 18.82 0.45
N MET A 45 -25.62 18.09 -0.16
CA MET A 45 -25.51 17.93 -1.62
C MET A 45 -26.31 16.74 -2.12
N LYS A 46 -26.36 15.66 -1.33
CA LYS A 46 -27.09 14.43 -1.65
C LYS A 46 -27.63 13.82 -0.37
N ALA A 47 -28.95 13.65 -0.31
CA ALA A 47 -29.63 12.97 0.79
C ALA A 47 -30.04 11.55 0.37
N LYS A 48 -29.82 10.59 1.27
CA LYS A 48 -30.28 9.20 1.22
C LYS A 48 -31.22 8.97 2.41
N LYS A 49 -31.78 7.76 2.55
CA LYS A 49 -32.73 7.45 3.64
C LYS A 49 -32.15 7.71 5.03
N ASN A 50 -30.92 7.23 5.31
CA ASN A 50 -30.31 7.24 6.64
C ASN A 50 -29.04 8.07 6.73
N TYR A 51 -28.53 8.60 5.61
CA TYR A 51 -27.28 9.39 5.56
C TYR A 51 -27.27 10.33 4.36
N GLY A 52 -26.36 11.29 4.37
CA GLY A 52 -26.15 12.21 3.26
C GLY A 52 -24.69 12.62 3.08
N TYR A 53 -24.43 13.25 1.93
CA TYR A 53 -23.15 13.90 1.65
C TYR A 53 -23.34 15.40 1.69
N ALA A 54 -22.47 16.08 2.39
CA ALA A 54 -22.57 17.52 2.57
C ALA A 54 -21.27 18.23 2.17
N ARG A 55 -21.40 19.45 1.69
CA ARG A 55 -20.28 20.34 1.37
C ARG A 55 -20.04 21.27 2.56
N LEU A 56 -18.80 21.35 3.00
CA LEU A 56 -18.34 22.33 3.97
C LEU A 56 -18.53 23.75 3.41
N MET A 57 -19.32 24.57 4.12
CA MET A 57 -19.53 25.98 3.76
C MET A 57 -18.62 26.91 4.58
N ARG A 58 -18.56 26.69 5.89
CA ARG A 58 -17.62 27.38 6.79
C ARG A 58 -17.37 26.56 8.05
N ILE A 59 -16.24 26.77 8.67
CA ILE A 59 -15.93 26.25 9.99
C ILE A 59 -16.46 27.27 11.02
N VAL A 60 -17.38 26.82 11.86
CA VAL A 60 -17.98 27.66 12.93
C VAL A 60 -17.06 27.70 14.14
N LYS A 61 -16.47 26.53 14.48
CA LYS A 61 -15.47 26.40 15.52
C LYS A 61 -14.43 25.38 15.05
N GLU A 62 -13.18 25.81 15.01
CA GLU A 62 -12.08 24.93 14.64
C GLU A 62 -11.80 23.89 15.75
N SER A 63 -11.49 22.68 15.32
CA SER A 63 -10.97 21.63 16.18
C SER A 63 -9.58 21.99 16.72
N ALA A 64 -9.29 21.61 17.96
CA ALA A 64 -7.92 21.66 18.49
C ALA A 64 -6.94 20.76 17.73
N PHE A 65 -7.45 19.82 16.92
CA PHE A 65 -6.65 18.92 16.10
C PHE A 65 -6.52 19.39 14.64
N ARG A 66 -7.08 20.53 14.28
CA ARG A 66 -6.92 21.08 12.92
C ARG A 66 -5.56 21.75 12.78
N VAL A 67 -4.87 21.41 11.71
CA VAL A 67 -3.57 22.01 11.33
C VAL A 67 -3.59 22.47 9.88
N SER A 68 -2.69 23.39 9.53
CA SER A 68 -2.50 23.78 8.14
C SER A 68 -1.82 22.67 7.36
N ALA A 69 -2.39 22.29 6.21
CA ALA A 69 -1.77 21.33 5.32
C ALA A 69 -0.46 21.88 4.75
N ARG A 70 0.60 21.07 4.70
CA ARG A 70 1.87 21.43 4.05
C ARG A 70 1.72 21.55 2.53
N CYS A 71 0.80 20.79 1.94
CA CYS A 71 0.51 20.82 0.51
C CYS A 71 -0.72 21.69 0.22
N PRO A 72 -0.62 22.74 -0.61
CA PRO A 72 -1.77 23.60 -0.95
C PRO A 72 -2.86 22.86 -1.74
N GLU A 73 -2.53 21.73 -2.38
CA GLU A 73 -3.48 20.90 -3.13
C GLU A 73 -4.08 19.74 -2.31
N ALA A 74 -3.87 19.68 -0.99
CA ALA A 74 -4.31 18.59 -0.14
C ALA A 74 -5.82 18.30 -0.25
N ARG A 75 -6.65 19.36 -0.40
CA ARG A 75 -8.11 19.22 -0.56
C ARG A 75 -8.55 18.79 -1.95
N ARG A 76 -7.70 18.95 -2.96
CA ARG A 76 -8.03 18.66 -4.37
C ARG A 76 -7.40 17.36 -4.84
N CYS A 77 -6.16 17.09 -4.43
CA CYS A 77 -5.42 15.90 -4.75
C CYS A 77 -5.99 14.67 -4.02
N GLY A 78 -6.14 13.54 -4.72
CA GLY A 78 -6.62 12.28 -4.14
C GLY A 78 -5.59 11.54 -3.29
N GLY A 79 -4.34 12.01 -3.21
CA GLY A 79 -3.25 11.33 -2.50
C GLY A 79 -3.29 11.47 -0.98
N CYS A 80 -3.81 12.60 -0.46
CA CYS A 80 -3.92 12.89 0.97
C CYS A 80 -5.37 13.16 1.32
N GLN A 81 -5.91 12.46 2.33
CA GLN A 81 -7.30 12.64 2.75
C GLN A 81 -7.43 13.39 4.08
N ILE A 82 -6.42 13.33 4.95
CA ILE A 82 -6.47 13.83 6.33
C ILE A 82 -5.26 14.70 6.70
N GLN A 83 -4.63 15.37 5.73
CA GLN A 83 -3.43 16.18 5.97
C GLN A 83 -3.71 17.42 6.86
N GLU A 84 -4.96 17.87 6.96
CA GLU A 84 -5.36 18.98 7.82
C GLU A 84 -5.66 18.56 9.27
N MET A 85 -5.41 17.29 9.63
CA MET A 85 -5.54 16.78 10.99
C MET A 85 -4.16 16.56 11.60
N ASP A 86 -3.97 16.96 12.86
CA ASP A 86 -2.77 16.72 13.64
C ASP A 86 -2.35 15.25 13.57
N TYR A 87 -1.05 14.99 13.46
CA TYR A 87 -0.56 13.64 13.17
C TYR A 87 -0.84 12.65 14.32
N ARG A 88 -0.78 13.09 15.56
CA ARG A 88 -1.13 12.22 16.70
C ARG A 88 -2.60 11.83 16.65
N LYS A 89 -3.47 12.77 16.24
CA LYS A 89 -4.90 12.48 16.04
C LYS A 89 -5.16 11.56 14.85
N GLN A 90 -4.34 11.63 13.79
CA GLN A 90 -4.39 10.64 12.70
C GLN A 90 -4.08 9.23 13.21
N LEU A 91 -3.04 9.08 14.06
CA LEU A 91 -2.67 7.79 14.66
C LEU A 91 -3.78 7.25 15.57
N GLU A 92 -4.34 8.09 16.44
CA GLU A 92 -5.48 7.72 17.30
C GLU A 92 -6.68 7.24 16.46
N PHE A 93 -7.05 8.00 15.43
CA PHE A 93 -8.12 7.63 14.50
C PHE A 93 -7.85 6.25 13.84
N LYS A 94 -6.65 6.02 13.32
CA LYS A 94 -6.27 4.76 12.66
C LYS A 94 -6.30 3.58 13.63
N ASN A 95 -5.78 3.77 14.84
CA ASN A 95 -5.81 2.75 15.88
C ASN A 95 -7.25 2.38 16.27
N THR A 96 -8.08 3.40 16.49
CA THR A 96 -9.51 3.25 16.81
C THR A 96 -10.26 2.55 15.66
N LYS A 97 -9.95 2.86 14.42
CA LYS A 97 -10.54 2.21 13.23
C LYS A 97 -10.26 0.71 13.23
N VAL A 98 -9.01 0.29 13.47
CA VAL A 98 -8.64 -1.12 13.56
C VAL A 98 -9.40 -1.80 14.70
N ARG A 99 -9.37 -1.20 15.89
CA ARG A 99 -10.10 -1.71 17.06
C ARG A 99 -11.59 -1.90 16.79
N ASN A 100 -12.26 -0.88 16.26
CA ASN A 100 -13.69 -0.92 15.97
C ASN A 100 -14.05 -1.99 14.92
N ASN A 101 -13.20 -2.21 13.90
CA ASN A 101 -13.42 -3.25 12.92
C ASN A 101 -13.28 -4.65 13.54
N LEU A 102 -12.29 -4.88 14.38
CA LEU A 102 -12.11 -6.16 15.08
C LEU A 102 -13.30 -6.45 16.01
N ILE A 103 -13.83 -5.46 16.73
CA ILE A 103 -15.03 -5.64 17.58
C ILE A 103 -16.25 -5.94 16.71
N ARG A 104 -16.56 -5.06 15.74
CA ARG A 104 -17.85 -5.11 15.02
C ARG A 104 -17.92 -6.18 13.95
N LEU A 105 -16.83 -6.42 13.24
CA LEU A 105 -16.77 -7.38 12.13
C LEU A 105 -16.05 -8.67 12.53
N GLY A 106 -15.02 -8.56 13.37
CA GLY A 106 -14.23 -9.69 13.86
C GLY A 106 -14.86 -10.42 15.06
N SER A 107 -15.90 -9.85 15.66
CA SER A 107 -16.52 -10.36 16.88
C SER A 107 -15.50 -10.61 18.00
N VAL A 108 -14.48 -9.74 18.09
CA VAL A 108 -13.47 -9.77 19.15
C VAL A 108 -13.98 -8.99 20.33
N GLU A 109 -13.87 -9.55 21.51
CA GLU A 109 -14.30 -8.98 22.77
C GLU A 109 -13.45 -7.71 23.08
N GLU A 110 -14.11 -6.67 23.57
CA GLU A 110 -13.49 -5.37 23.83
C GLU A 110 -12.38 -5.47 24.88
N GLU A 111 -12.69 -6.21 25.96
CA GLU A 111 -11.77 -6.46 27.07
C GLU A 111 -10.53 -7.27 26.64
N LEU A 112 -10.67 -8.17 25.67
CA LEU A 112 -9.53 -8.89 25.08
C LEU A 112 -8.65 -7.92 24.31
N LEU A 113 -9.23 -7.05 23.48
CA LEU A 113 -8.45 -6.06 22.70
C LEU A 113 -7.70 -5.08 23.59
N ASP A 114 -8.25 -4.69 24.74
CA ASP A 114 -7.57 -3.84 25.70
C ASP A 114 -6.28 -4.46 26.25
N GLN A 115 -6.18 -5.80 26.23
CA GLN A 115 -5.01 -6.54 26.71
C GLN A 115 -3.99 -6.84 25.60
N ILE A 116 -4.42 -7.04 24.36
CA ILE A 116 -3.59 -7.56 23.28
C ILE A 116 -3.27 -6.55 22.19
N MET A 117 -3.95 -5.41 22.15
CA MET A 117 -3.72 -4.38 21.13
C MET A 117 -2.59 -3.45 21.56
N GLU A 118 -1.48 -3.54 20.83
CA GLU A 118 -0.33 -2.68 21.07
C GLU A 118 -0.57 -1.25 20.53
N PRO A 119 0.14 -0.24 21.05
CA PRO A 119 0.10 1.11 20.50
C PRO A 119 0.48 1.11 19.01
N ILE A 120 -0.23 1.92 18.22
CA ILE A 120 0.08 2.08 16.79
C ILE A 120 1.49 2.61 16.59
N ALA A 121 2.22 2.00 15.67
CA ALA A 121 3.51 2.50 15.25
C ALA A 121 3.32 3.66 14.25
N GLY A 122 3.72 4.87 14.65
CA GLY A 122 3.76 6.06 13.81
C GLY A 122 5.16 6.39 13.34
N MET A 123 5.28 7.48 12.58
CA MET A 123 6.55 8.05 12.10
C MET A 123 6.93 9.28 12.93
N GLU A 124 8.22 9.49 13.13
CA GLU A 124 8.74 10.73 13.69
C GLU A 124 8.55 11.90 12.71
N GLU A 125 8.92 11.70 11.43
CA GLU A 125 8.67 12.64 10.33
C GLU A 125 7.71 11.99 9.30
N PRO A 126 6.41 12.34 9.31
CA PRO A 126 5.41 11.69 8.46
C PRO A 126 5.32 12.27 7.04
N PHE A 127 6.40 12.87 6.54
CA PHE A 127 6.53 13.39 5.19
C PHE A 127 7.78 12.83 4.51
N ARG A 128 7.92 13.02 3.21
CA ARG A 128 9.09 12.58 2.41
C ARG A 128 9.40 11.08 2.51
N TYR A 129 8.41 10.27 2.84
CA TYR A 129 8.62 8.84 3.09
C TYR A 129 8.45 7.93 1.86
N ARG A 130 7.80 8.43 0.79
CA ARG A 130 7.45 7.57 -0.35
C ARG A 130 8.65 7.36 -1.27
N ASN A 131 9.04 6.09 -1.39
CA ASN A 131 10.08 5.64 -2.32
C ASN A 131 9.57 5.42 -3.75
N LYS A 132 8.26 5.52 -3.99
CA LYS A 132 7.63 5.31 -5.29
C LYS A 132 6.57 6.38 -5.55
N ALA A 133 6.60 6.98 -6.74
CA ALA A 133 5.54 7.84 -7.24
C ALA A 133 5.23 7.49 -8.70
N GLN A 134 3.95 7.56 -9.06
CA GLN A 134 3.48 7.40 -10.43
C GLN A 134 2.68 8.65 -10.79
N PHE A 135 3.25 9.46 -11.67
CA PHE A 135 2.68 10.74 -12.06
C PHE A 135 1.97 10.62 -13.41
N PRO A 136 0.64 10.73 -13.49
CA PRO A 136 -0.01 10.96 -14.77
C PRO A 136 0.49 12.25 -15.39
N ILE A 137 0.72 12.22 -16.70
CA ILE A 137 1.10 13.36 -17.52
C ILE A 137 -0.11 13.80 -18.32
N GLY A 138 -0.38 15.08 -18.31
CA GLY A 138 -1.51 15.67 -19.02
C GLY A 138 -1.22 17.07 -19.50
N VAL A 139 -2.29 17.77 -19.87
CA VAL A 139 -2.26 19.19 -20.23
C VAL A 139 -3.24 19.96 -19.35
N ASP A 140 -2.87 21.19 -19.01
CA ASP A 140 -3.79 22.13 -18.35
C ASP A 140 -4.76 22.76 -19.36
N LYS A 141 -5.60 23.70 -18.89
CA LYS A 141 -6.57 24.40 -19.74
C LYS A 141 -5.93 25.31 -20.78
N GLU A 142 -4.72 25.75 -20.52
CA GLU A 142 -3.90 26.61 -21.36
C GLU A 142 -3.07 25.79 -22.38
N GLY A 143 -3.10 24.44 -22.29
CA GLY A 143 -2.37 23.53 -23.18
C GLY A 143 -0.93 23.24 -22.72
N ASN A 144 -0.52 23.66 -21.52
CA ASN A 144 0.80 23.36 -20.99
C ASN A 144 0.86 21.92 -20.44
N LEU A 145 2.00 21.27 -20.63
CA LEU A 145 2.26 19.96 -20.04
C LEU A 145 2.30 20.05 -18.51
N ILE A 146 1.59 19.15 -17.86
CA ILE A 146 1.54 19.02 -16.41
C ILE A 146 1.83 17.58 -15.97
N ALA A 147 2.44 17.45 -14.79
CA ALA A 147 2.56 16.19 -14.06
C ALA A 147 1.87 16.36 -12.71
N GLY A 148 1.10 15.36 -12.29
CA GLY A 148 0.32 15.51 -11.07
C GLY A 148 -0.18 14.21 -10.49
N PHE A 149 -1.31 14.28 -9.78
CA PHE A 149 -2.08 13.13 -9.32
C PHE A 149 -3.55 13.33 -9.64
N TYR A 150 -4.31 12.26 -9.70
CA TYR A 150 -5.75 12.37 -9.93
C TYR A 150 -6.47 12.97 -8.72
N ALA A 151 -7.43 13.84 -8.98
CA ALA A 151 -8.41 14.23 -7.98
C ALA A 151 -9.23 13.01 -7.55
N GLY A 152 -9.60 12.96 -6.28
CA GLY A 152 -10.34 11.82 -5.75
C GLY A 152 -11.59 11.48 -6.56
N ARG A 153 -11.73 10.21 -6.96
CA ARG A 153 -12.87 9.68 -7.74
C ARG A 153 -13.05 10.29 -9.14
N THR A 154 -11.99 10.87 -9.71
CA THR A 154 -12.00 11.42 -11.08
C THR A 154 -10.68 11.12 -11.79
N HIS A 155 -10.64 11.36 -13.11
CA HIS A 155 -9.41 11.32 -13.92
C HIS A 155 -8.83 12.71 -14.15
N GLN A 156 -9.32 13.74 -13.45
CA GLN A 156 -8.75 15.07 -13.52
C GLN A 156 -7.37 15.08 -12.84
N ILE A 157 -6.35 15.47 -13.58
CA ILE A 157 -4.99 15.63 -13.05
C ILE A 157 -4.93 16.95 -12.27
N ILE A 158 -4.55 16.87 -11.01
CA ILE A 158 -4.20 18.00 -10.16
C ILE A 158 -2.69 18.14 -10.23
N PRO A 159 -2.16 19.22 -10.80
CA PRO A 159 -0.71 19.44 -10.88
C PRO A 159 -0.07 19.41 -9.49
N VAL A 160 1.06 18.73 -9.36
CA VAL A 160 1.85 18.79 -8.13
C VAL A 160 2.46 20.19 -8.01
N PRO A 161 2.23 20.92 -6.89
CA PRO A 161 2.79 22.25 -6.70
C PRO A 161 4.31 22.25 -6.85
N ASN A 162 4.84 23.09 -7.71
CA ASN A 162 6.26 23.12 -8.07
C ASN A 162 6.87 21.75 -8.45
N ARG A 163 6.04 20.78 -8.84
CA ARG A 163 6.42 19.38 -9.10
C ARG A 163 7.05 18.66 -7.89
N ASP A 164 6.82 19.19 -6.70
CA ASP A 164 7.37 18.70 -5.43
C ASP A 164 6.26 18.24 -4.48
N CYS A 165 5.95 16.93 -4.51
CA CYS A 165 5.00 16.33 -3.59
C CYS A 165 5.64 16.16 -2.20
N VAL A 166 5.01 16.72 -1.18
CA VAL A 166 5.51 16.68 0.21
C VAL A 166 5.63 15.27 0.82
N LEU A 167 5.02 14.26 0.20
CA LEU A 167 5.16 12.85 0.62
C LEU A 167 6.29 12.13 -0.11
N GLY A 168 6.63 12.56 -1.34
CA GLY A 168 7.68 11.97 -2.16
C GLY A 168 9.05 12.58 -1.91
N VAL A 169 10.06 11.95 -2.47
CA VAL A 169 11.45 12.44 -2.42
C VAL A 169 11.62 13.72 -3.25
N PRO A 170 12.51 14.64 -2.85
CA PRO A 170 12.74 15.90 -3.58
C PRO A 170 13.23 15.71 -5.01
N GLU A 171 13.93 14.62 -5.29
CA GLU A 171 14.44 14.23 -6.60
C GLU A 171 13.35 14.15 -7.66
N ASN A 172 12.10 13.82 -7.25
CA ASN A 172 10.95 13.81 -8.14
C ASN A 172 10.77 15.11 -8.91
N LYS A 173 11.02 16.25 -8.25
CA LYS A 173 10.92 17.57 -8.89
C LYS A 173 11.88 17.72 -10.05
N VAL A 174 13.15 17.43 -9.83
CA VAL A 174 14.19 17.55 -10.85
C VAL A 174 13.91 16.61 -12.03
N ILE A 175 13.51 15.37 -11.73
CA ILE A 175 13.16 14.36 -12.74
C ILE A 175 11.99 14.83 -13.59
N LEU A 176 10.91 15.31 -12.97
CA LEU A 176 9.73 15.78 -13.69
C LEU A 176 10.03 17.03 -14.50
N ASP A 177 10.84 17.98 -14.00
CA ASP A 177 11.29 19.14 -14.76
C ASP A 177 11.99 18.71 -16.04
N GLN A 178 12.97 17.81 -15.96
CA GLN A 178 13.72 17.33 -17.12
C GLN A 178 12.84 16.58 -18.14
N ILE A 179 11.88 15.77 -17.66
CA ILE A 179 10.98 15.03 -18.54
C ILE A 179 10.00 15.98 -19.25
N LEU A 180 9.40 16.91 -18.53
CA LEU A 180 8.47 17.88 -19.14
C LEU A 180 9.19 18.81 -20.12
N ASP A 181 10.43 19.21 -19.85
CA ASP A 181 11.26 19.98 -20.78
C ASP A 181 11.58 19.18 -22.04
N TYR A 182 12.02 17.92 -21.89
CA TYR A 182 12.23 17.02 -23.02
C TYR A 182 10.95 16.86 -23.88
N MET A 183 9.80 16.62 -23.23
CA MET A 183 8.53 16.50 -23.95
C MET A 183 8.16 17.76 -24.72
N ARG A 184 8.45 18.93 -24.16
CA ARG A 184 8.17 20.24 -24.79
C ARG A 184 9.11 20.50 -25.97
N GLU A 185 10.41 20.28 -25.78
CA GLU A 185 11.45 20.48 -26.79
C GLU A 185 11.22 19.56 -28.02
N GLU A 186 10.89 18.29 -27.76
CA GLU A 186 10.69 17.28 -28.80
C GLU A 186 9.23 17.17 -29.29
N LYS A 187 8.33 18.05 -28.81
CA LYS A 187 6.90 18.09 -29.17
C LYS A 187 6.18 16.76 -28.90
N ILE A 188 6.54 16.09 -27.82
CA ILE A 188 5.95 14.81 -27.42
C ILE A 188 4.65 15.09 -26.67
N SER A 189 3.57 14.46 -27.13
CA SER A 189 2.24 14.65 -26.56
C SER A 189 2.02 13.88 -25.26
N ALA A 190 1.32 14.50 -24.31
CA ALA A 190 0.69 13.79 -23.20
C ALA A 190 -0.47 12.92 -23.71
N TYR A 191 -0.72 11.81 -23.04
CA TYR A 191 -1.85 10.92 -23.33
C TYR A 191 -3.17 11.51 -22.81
N ASP A 192 -4.16 11.54 -23.69
CA ASP A 192 -5.55 11.90 -23.38
C ASP A 192 -6.37 10.62 -23.21
N GLU A 193 -6.82 10.35 -22.00
CA GLU A 193 -7.58 9.13 -21.65
C GLU A 193 -8.94 9.07 -22.32
N GLU A 194 -9.60 10.21 -22.57
CA GLU A 194 -10.92 10.25 -23.21
C GLU A 194 -10.85 9.93 -24.69
N ARG A 195 -9.82 10.50 -25.37
CA ARG A 195 -9.61 10.34 -26.82
C ARG A 195 -8.73 9.15 -27.18
N HIS A 196 -8.02 8.56 -26.19
CA HIS A 196 -7.01 7.52 -26.37
C HIS A 196 -5.92 7.92 -27.37
N LYS A 197 -5.45 9.17 -27.28
CA LYS A 197 -4.43 9.74 -28.16
C LYS A 197 -3.32 10.38 -27.32
N GLY A 198 -2.15 10.50 -27.95
CA GLY A 198 -0.96 10.98 -27.27
C GLY A 198 -0.05 9.87 -26.82
N LEU A 199 1.19 10.19 -26.46
CA LEU A 199 2.24 9.20 -26.23
C LEU A 199 2.48 8.91 -24.75
N VAL A 200 2.88 9.92 -23.95
CA VAL A 200 3.31 9.71 -22.57
C VAL A 200 2.10 9.73 -21.63
N ARG A 201 1.86 8.58 -20.96
CA ARG A 201 0.75 8.39 -20.03
C ARG A 201 1.14 8.75 -18.61
N HIS A 202 2.23 8.14 -18.12
CA HIS A 202 2.70 8.31 -16.74
C HIS A 202 4.22 8.34 -16.70
N VAL A 203 4.73 8.88 -15.60
CA VAL A 203 6.13 8.72 -15.19
C VAL A 203 6.14 7.99 -13.85
N LEU A 204 6.78 6.83 -13.81
CA LEU A 204 7.09 6.12 -12.59
C LEU A 204 8.50 6.55 -12.14
N VAL A 205 8.62 6.97 -10.89
CA VAL A 205 9.91 7.18 -10.22
C VAL A 205 9.98 6.26 -9.01
N ARG A 206 11.11 5.57 -8.86
CA ARG A 206 11.48 4.84 -7.64
C ARG A 206 12.79 5.37 -7.10
N TYR A 207 12.93 5.35 -5.79
CA TYR A 207 14.09 5.83 -5.06
C TYR A 207 14.50 4.84 -3.98
N GLY A 208 15.73 4.37 -4.02
CA GLY A 208 16.33 3.55 -2.97
C GLY A 208 16.72 4.43 -1.78
N PHE A 209 16.05 4.27 -0.63
CA PHE A 209 16.32 5.11 0.54
C PHE A 209 17.70 4.84 1.16
N THR A 210 18.18 3.60 1.08
CA THR A 210 19.52 3.23 1.56
C THR A 210 20.58 3.52 0.52
N THR A 211 20.38 3.08 -0.72
CA THR A 211 21.37 3.15 -1.80
C THR A 211 21.43 4.49 -2.51
N LYS A 212 20.37 5.30 -2.42
CA LYS A 212 20.15 6.54 -3.19
C LYS A 212 20.01 6.31 -4.70
N GLU A 213 19.82 5.07 -5.13
CA GLU A 213 19.58 4.72 -6.51
C GLU A 213 18.21 5.22 -7.00
N ILE A 214 18.18 5.72 -8.24
CA ILE A 214 16.98 6.26 -8.86
C ILE A 214 16.62 5.44 -10.10
N MET A 215 15.35 5.06 -10.20
CA MET A 215 14.74 4.50 -11.39
C MET A 215 13.69 5.45 -11.94
N VAL A 216 13.73 5.65 -13.26
CA VAL A 216 12.69 6.35 -14.01
C VAL A 216 12.16 5.41 -15.09
N CYS A 217 10.82 5.26 -15.15
CA CYS A 217 10.15 4.51 -16.21
C CYS A 217 9.02 5.37 -16.80
N LEU A 218 9.10 5.67 -18.09
CA LEU A 218 8.02 6.35 -18.83
C LEU A 218 7.01 5.35 -19.33
N ILE A 219 5.76 5.47 -18.97
CA ILE A 219 4.69 4.62 -19.50
C ILE A 219 4.12 5.30 -20.75
N ILE A 220 4.18 4.60 -21.89
CA ILE A 220 3.82 5.18 -23.19
C ILE A 220 2.72 4.39 -23.91
N ASN A 221 1.89 5.13 -24.65
CA ASN A 221 0.91 4.60 -25.61
C ASN A 221 1.53 4.54 -26.99
N GLY A 222 2.59 3.73 -27.15
CA GLY A 222 3.34 3.61 -28.39
C GLY A 222 4.40 2.53 -28.30
N ASP A 223 5.11 2.26 -29.39
CA ASP A 223 6.14 1.22 -29.44
C ASP A 223 7.53 1.72 -29.08
N LYS A 224 7.77 3.02 -29.26
CA LYS A 224 9.07 3.66 -29.04
C LYS A 224 8.92 5.05 -28.45
N LEU A 225 9.91 5.48 -27.69
CA LEU A 225 10.05 6.84 -27.21
C LEU A 225 10.93 7.63 -28.21
N PRO A 226 10.39 8.66 -28.90
CA PRO A 226 11.17 9.46 -29.86
C PRO A 226 12.30 10.22 -29.19
N SER A 227 13.41 10.43 -29.90
CA SER A 227 14.55 11.25 -29.42
C SER A 227 14.98 10.90 -27.98
N SER A 228 14.95 9.61 -27.62
CA SER A 228 15.24 9.15 -26.25
C SER A 228 16.65 9.52 -25.79
N GLU A 229 17.61 9.68 -26.70
CA GLU A 229 18.97 10.17 -26.43
C GLU A 229 18.97 11.53 -25.74
N LYS A 230 18.08 12.45 -26.13
CA LYS A 230 17.95 13.77 -25.47
C LYS A 230 17.40 13.68 -24.06
N LEU A 231 16.47 12.73 -23.83
CA LEU A 231 16.01 12.43 -22.48
C LEU A 231 17.16 11.88 -21.62
N LEU A 232 17.95 10.96 -22.17
CA LEU A 232 19.11 10.37 -21.49
C LEU A 232 20.15 11.45 -21.12
N GLU A 233 20.47 12.38 -22.02
CA GLU A 233 21.38 13.49 -21.76
C GLU A 233 20.95 14.34 -20.55
N LYS A 234 19.64 14.44 -20.29
CA LYS A 234 19.09 15.18 -19.16
C LYS A 234 19.09 14.36 -17.88
N LEU A 235 18.54 13.14 -17.94
CA LEU A 235 18.32 12.31 -16.74
C LEU A 235 19.59 11.70 -16.17
N THR A 236 20.56 11.30 -17.00
CA THR A 236 21.82 10.69 -16.54
C THR A 236 22.71 11.64 -15.74
N LYS A 237 22.46 12.94 -15.78
CA LYS A 237 23.16 13.95 -14.97
C LYS A 237 22.63 14.04 -13.52
N ILE A 238 21.49 13.41 -13.25
CA ILE A 238 20.89 13.43 -11.92
C ILE A 238 21.66 12.44 -11.03
N PRO A 239 22.22 12.90 -9.90
CA PRO A 239 22.93 12.01 -8.99
C PRO A 239 22.06 10.86 -8.52
N GLY A 240 22.61 9.64 -8.52
CA GLY A 240 21.88 8.43 -8.14
C GLY A 240 21.08 7.79 -9.28
N MET A 241 21.00 8.38 -10.48
CA MET A 241 20.31 7.77 -11.60
C MET A 241 20.96 6.43 -11.96
N THR A 242 20.18 5.35 -11.89
CA THR A 242 20.66 3.98 -12.06
C THR A 242 19.92 3.26 -13.18
N SER A 243 18.64 3.55 -13.34
CA SER A 243 17.77 2.87 -14.30
C SER A 243 16.86 3.84 -15.03
N ILE A 244 16.92 3.83 -16.36
CA ILE A 244 15.99 4.57 -17.24
C ILE A 244 15.38 3.59 -18.22
N THR A 245 14.05 3.43 -18.15
CA THR A 245 13.28 2.50 -18.95
C THR A 245 12.04 3.17 -19.52
N TYR A 246 11.37 2.52 -20.46
CA TYR A 246 9.98 2.82 -20.76
C TYR A 246 9.14 1.55 -20.78
N ASN A 247 7.87 1.70 -20.46
CA ASN A 247 6.89 0.63 -20.43
C ASN A 247 5.83 0.88 -21.49
N ILE A 248 5.51 -0.15 -22.26
CA ILE A 248 4.51 -0.09 -23.34
C ILE A 248 3.14 -0.46 -22.75
N ASN A 249 2.23 0.51 -22.74
CA ASN A 249 0.84 0.29 -22.40
C ASN A 249 -0.09 0.98 -23.39
N LYS A 250 -0.62 0.22 -24.35
CA LYS A 250 -1.58 0.66 -25.39
C LYS A 250 -3.03 0.36 -25.00
N GLU A 251 -3.24 -0.30 -23.85
CA GLU A 251 -4.57 -0.74 -23.45
C GLU A 251 -5.42 0.44 -22.93
N LYS A 252 -6.72 0.38 -23.26
CA LYS A 252 -7.73 1.35 -22.80
C LYS A 252 -8.30 0.92 -21.46
N THR A 253 -7.43 0.76 -20.46
CA THR A 253 -7.80 0.31 -19.12
C THR A 253 -7.22 1.24 -18.05
N ASN A 254 -7.70 1.09 -16.81
CA ASN A 254 -7.15 1.81 -15.66
C ASN A 254 -5.81 1.23 -15.17
N VAL A 255 -5.31 0.15 -15.79
CA VAL A 255 -4.01 -0.41 -15.47
C VAL A 255 -2.92 0.52 -16.00
N ILE A 256 -2.04 0.97 -15.12
CA ILE A 256 -1.00 1.96 -15.45
C ILE A 256 0.12 1.30 -16.27
N MET A 257 0.64 0.15 -15.79
CA MET A 257 1.78 -0.54 -16.40
C MET A 257 1.31 -1.63 -17.35
N GLY A 258 1.89 -1.66 -18.55
CA GLY A 258 1.81 -2.82 -19.43
C GLY A 258 2.84 -3.89 -19.04
N SER A 259 2.80 -5.04 -19.70
CA SER A 259 3.70 -6.16 -19.41
C SER A 259 5.14 -5.97 -19.94
N LYS A 260 5.32 -5.12 -20.96
CA LYS A 260 6.63 -4.96 -21.63
C LYS A 260 7.36 -3.72 -21.11
N VAL A 261 8.50 -3.96 -20.48
CA VAL A 261 9.47 -2.92 -20.08
C VAL A 261 10.66 -2.98 -21.04
N CYS A 262 11.07 -1.82 -21.57
CA CYS A 262 12.19 -1.67 -22.49
C CYS A 262 13.29 -0.80 -21.85
N PRO A 263 14.52 -1.30 -21.72
CA PRO A 263 15.63 -0.50 -21.19
C PRO A 263 16.04 0.59 -22.19
N LEU A 264 16.39 1.77 -21.66
CA LEU A 264 17.00 2.86 -22.39
C LEU A 264 18.44 3.09 -21.96
N TRP A 265 18.70 3.04 -20.64
CA TRP A 265 20.01 3.25 -20.05
C TRP A 265 20.13 2.64 -18.67
N GLY A 266 21.35 2.19 -18.33
CA GLY A 266 21.66 1.62 -17.03
C GLY A 266 21.04 0.25 -16.81
N GLN A 267 20.70 -0.03 -15.57
CA GLN A 267 20.11 -1.31 -15.17
C GLN A 267 18.58 -1.31 -15.38
N THR A 268 17.98 -2.50 -15.34
CA THR A 268 16.51 -2.65 -15.42
C THR A 268 15.85 -2.66 -14.03
N TYR A 269 16.63 -2.42 -12.98
CA TYR A 269 16.20 -2.42 -11.58
C TYR A 269 16.98 -1.36 -10.80
N ILE A 270 16.53 -1.08 -9.59
CA ILE A 270 17.31 -0.45 -8.52
C ILE A 270 17.44 -1.41 -7.36
N THR A 271 18.45 -1.17 -6.52
CA THR A 271 18.69 -1.92 -5.29
C THR A 271 18.27 -1.08 -4.10
N ASP A 272 17.60 -1.70 -3.12
CA ASP A 272 17.37 -1.09 -1.80
C ASP A 272 17.34 -2.18 -0.73
N TYR A 273 17.20 -1.79 0.52
CA TYR A 273 17.28 -2.68 1.67
C TYR A 273 16.05 -2.57 2.57
N ILE A 274 15.66 -3.68 3.19
CA ILE A 274 14.76 -3.73 4.34
C ILE A 274 15.57 -4.41 5.46
N GLY A 275 15.95 -3.64 6.48
CA GLY A 275 16.95 -4.10 7.44
C GLY A 275 18.27 -4.48 6.74
N ASN A 276 18.71 -5.71 6.93
CA ASN A 276 19.96 -6.22 6.31
C ASN A 276 19.72 -6.96 4.99
N VAL A 277 18.47 -7.12 4.54
CA VAL A 277 18.16 -7.86 3.32
C VAL A 277 18.10 -6.92 2.12
N LYS A 278 18.87 -7.26 1.09
CA LYS A 278 18.96 -6.55 -0.18
C LYS A 278 17.85 -7.00 -1.14
N TYR A 279 17.24 -6.04 -1.85
CA TYR A 279 16.25 -6.34 -2.88
C TYR A 279 16.57 -5.61 -4.18
N GLN A 280 16.52 -6.34 -5.29
CA GLN A 280 16.48 -5.74 -6.61
C GLN A 280 15.01 -5.54 -7.02
N ILE A 281 14.69 -4.32 -7.40
CA ILE A 281 13.32 -3.85 -7.59
C ILE A 281 13.17 -3.36 -9.02
N SER A 282 12.38 -4.08 -9.83
CA SER A 282 12.07 -3.71 -11.20
C SER A 282 10.92 -2.68 -11.28
N PRO A 283 10.64 -2.06 -12.43
CA PRO A 283 9.46 -1.20 -12.59
C PRO A 283 8.14 -1.89 -12.22
N LEU A 284 8.01 -3.19 -12.49
CA LEU A 284 6.79 -3.97 -12.27
C LEU A 284 6.69 -4.58 -10.87
N SER A 285 7.81 -4.70 -10.13
CA SER A 285 7.82 -5.33 -8.81
C SER A 285 6.92 -4.56 -7.83
N PHE A 286 6.17 -5.30 -7.02
CA PHE A 286 5.57 -4.73 -5.82
C PHE A 286 6.69 -4.56 -4.76
N TYR A 287 6.77 -3.39 -4.16
CA TYR A 287 7.66 -3.07 -3.06
C TYR A 287 7.00 -1.99 -2.20
N GLN A 288 7.03 -2.15 -0.91
CA GLN A 288 6.37 -1.23 0.03
C GLN A 288 6.90 0.20 -0.12
N VAL A 289 5.98 1.18 -0.06
CA VAL A 289 6.31 2.56 -0.44
C VAL A 289 6.92 3.41 0.68
N ASN A 290 6.94 2.90 1.90
CA ASN A 290 7.47 3.57 3.08
C ASN A 290 8.53 2.68 3.75
N PRO A 291 9.80 2.80 3.41
CA PRO A 291 10.86 1.91 3.90
C PRO A 291 10.96 1.86 5.42
N ALA A 292 10.89 3.01 6.10
CA ALA A 292 10.96 3.07 7.56
C ALA A 292 9.84 2.28 8.24
N GLN A 293 8.61 2.45 7.78
CA GLN A 293 7.47 1.70 8.33
C GLN A 293 7.44 0.24 7.85
N THR A 294 8.05 -0.08 6.73
CA THR A 294 8.20 -1.46 6.26
C THR A 294 9.07 -2.27 7.22
N GLU A 295 10.18 -1.70 7.69
CA GLU A 295 11.02 -2.35 8.70
C GLU A 295 10.26 -2.61 10.00
N VAL A 296 9.43 -1.65 10.44
CA VAL A 296 8.58 -1.80 11.64
C VAL A 296 7.53 -2.89 11.41
N LEU A 297 6.85 -2.88 10.26
CA LEU A 297 5.81 -3.85 9.91
C LEU A 297 6.37 -5.27 9.85
N TYR A 298 7.47 -5.47 9.13
CA TYR A 298 8.10 -6.78 8.98
C TYR A 298 8.81 -7.24 10.26
N GLY A 299 9.39 -6.30 11.01
CA GLY A 299 9.92 -6.58 12.36
C GLY A 299 8.84 -7.07 13.32
N THR A 300 7.63 -6.48 13.26
CA THR A 300 6.46 -6.94 14.02
C THR A 300 6.00 -8.33 13.55
N ALA A 301 5.95 -8.57 12.23
CA ALA A 301 5.59 -9.88 11.70
C ALA A 301 6.60 -10.96 12.14
N LEU A 302 7.89 -10.67 12.10
CA LEU A 302 8.96 -11.56 12.56
C LEU A 302 8.89 -11.82 14.07
N GLU A 303 8.63 -10.79 14.89
CA GLU A 303 8.42 -10.95 16.33
C GLU A 303 7.22 -11.84 16.62
N TYR A 304 6.09 -11.62 15.93
CA TYR A 304 4.87 -12.39 16.13
C TYR A 304 5.00 -13.84 15.62
N ALA A 305 5.80 -14.05 14.59
CA ALA A 305 6.14 -15.40 14.14
C ALA A 305 6.90 -16.20 15.20
N GLY A 306 7.65 -15.55 16.12
CA GLY A 306 8.28 -16.15 17.27
C GLY A 306 9.28 -17.25 16.89
N LEU A 307 10.09 -17.00 15.85
CA LEU A 307 10.99 -17.99 15.27
C LEU A 307 12.24 -18.21 16.13
N THR A 308 12.64 -19.48 16.30
CA THR A 308 13.79 -19.94 17.10
C THR A 308 14.88 -20.60 16.27
N GLY A 309 14.71 -20.69 14.96
CA GLY A 309 15.61 -21.38 14.03
C GLY A 309 15.20 -22.84 13.76
N LYS A 310 14.05 -23.28 14.25
CA LYS A 310 13.56 -24.66 14.10
C LYS A 310 12.27 -24.75 13.29
N GLU A 311 11.63 -23.61 13.06
CA GLU A 311 10.30 -23.54 12.46
C GLU A 311 10.37 -23.57 10.95
N THR A 312 9.39 -24.27 10.34
CA THR A 312 9.03 -24.19 8.94
C THR A 312 7.92 -23.15 8.77
N VAL A 313 8.17 -22.15 7.92
CA VAL A 313 7.27 -21.01 7.68
C VAL A 313 6.76 -21.04 6.25
N TRP A 314 5.46 -20.86 6.06
CA TRP A 314 4.88 -20.54 4.76
C TRP A 314 4.52 -19.05 4.69
N ASP A 315 4.99 -18.39 3.64
CA ASP A 315 4.64 -17.01 3.29
C ASP A 315 3.68 -17.05 2.09
N VAL A 316 2.42 -16.80 2.38
CA VAL A 316 1.35 -16.83 1.38
C VAL A 316 1.15 -15.42 0.82
N TYR A 317 1.16 -15.29 -0.50
CA TYR A 317 1.23 -14.03 -1.26
C TYR A 317 2.60 -13.36 -1.16
N CYS A 318 3.67 -14.15 -1.29
CA CYS A 318 5.04 -13.69 -1.01
C CYS A 318 5.59 -12.60 -1.95
N GLY A 319 4.96 -12.37 -3.12
CA GLY A 319 5.44 -11.41 -4.10
C GLY A 319 6.88 -11.68 -4.51
N ILE A 320 7.74 -10.66 -4.46
CA ILE A 320 9.19 -10.78 -4.73
C ILE A 320 10.00 -11.30 -3.53
N GLY A 321 9.34 -11.93 -2.56
CA GLY A 321 9.96 -12.54 -1.40
C GLY A 321 10.32 -11.56 -0.26
N THR A 322 9.69 -10.39 -0.18
CA THR A 322 10.10 -9.36 0.80
C THR A 322 9.92 -9.84 2.24
N ILE A 323 8.78 -10.41 2.60
CA ILE A 323 8.55 -10.98 3.94
C ILE A 323 9.30 -12.30 4.08
N SER A 324 9.24 -13.20 3.08
CA SER A 324 9.90 -14.49 3.09
C SER A 324 11.37 -14.40 3.46
N LEU A 325 12.14 -13.52 2.77
CA LEU A 325 13.57 -13.36 3.00
C LEU A 325 13.88 -12.70 4.35
N PHE A 326 12.97 -11.83 4.81
CA PHE A 326 13.10 -11.23 6.14
C PHE A 326 12.91 -12.28 7.25
N LEU A 327 11.96 -13.21 7.09
CA LEU A 327 11.71 -14.32 8.01
C LEU A 327 12.81 -15.38 7.94
N ALA A 328 13.40 -15.61 6.77
CA ALA A 328 14.46 -16.61 6.55
C ALA A 328 15.69 -16.39 7.41
N GLN A 329 15.94 -15.15 7.89
CA GLN A 329 17.01 -14.84 8.83
C GLN A 329 16.90 -15.58 10.17
N LYS A 330 15.69 -16.04 10.55
CA LYS A 330 15.42 -16.71 11.84
C LYS A 330 14.64 -18.02 11.73
N ALA A 331 14.19 -18.40 10.54
CA ALA A 331 13.50 -19.65 10.30
C ALA A 331 14.48 -20.79 9.97
N GLN A 332 14.08 -22.03 10.21
CA GLN A 332 14.77 -23.20 9.67
C GLN A 332 14.58 -23.27 8.16
N LYS A 333 13.33 -23.11 7.70
CA LYS A 333 12.98 -23.11 6.28
C LYS A 333 11.82 -22.15 6.03
N VAL A 334 11.85 -21.46 4.92
CA VAL A 334 10.73 -20.61 4.45
C VAL A 334 10.29 -21.08 3.08
N TYR A 335 9.00 -21.23 2.91
CA TYR A 335 8.35 -21.50 1.62
C TYR A 335 7.48 -20.31 1.25
N GLY A 336 7.76 -19.71 0.09
CA GLY A 336 6.96 -18.62 -0.46
C GLY A 336 6.07 -19.10 -1.61
N VAL A 337 4.81 -18.67 -1.64
CA VAL A 337 3.89 -18.97 -2.74
C VAL A 337 3.26 -17.70 -3.29
N GLU A 338 3.27 -17.58 -4.62
CA GLU A 338 2.75 -16.43 -5.36
C GLU A 338 2.24 -16.88 -6.73
N ILE A 339 1.13 -16.29 -7.17
CA ILE A 339 0.50 -16.65 -8.45
C ILE A 339 1.24 -16.05 -9.67
N VAL A 340 2.01 -14.99 -9.47
CA VAL A 340 2.71 -14.26 -10.54
C VAL A 340 4.09 -14.88 -10.78
N PRO A 341 4.34 -15.58 -11.91
CA PRO A 341 5.62 -16.26 -12.17
C PRO A 341 6.83 -15.31 -12.11
N GLN A 342 6.71 -14.10 -12.65
CA GLN A 342 7.80 -13.13 -12.65
C GLN A 342 8.18 -12.71 -11.23
N ALA A 343 7.22 -12.58 -10.32
CA ALA A 343 7.51 -12.25 -8.92
C ALA A 343 8.29 -13.37 -8.22
N ILE A 344 8.01 -14.63 -8.56
CA ILE A 344 8.78 -15.77 -8.04
C ILE A 344 10.21 -15.79 -8.57
N GLU A 345 10.42 -15.48 -9.85
CA GLU A 345 11.80 -15.34 -10.39
C GLU A 345 12.56 -14.21 -9.69
N ASP A 346 11.90 -13.07 -9.46
CA ASP A 346 12.48 -11.96 -8.69
C ASP A 346 12.77 -12.40 -7.23
N ALA A 347 11.90 -13.20 -6.60
CA ALA A 347 12.11 -13.71 -5.24
C ALA A 347 13.30 -14.66 -5.13
N LYS A 348 13.45 -15.58 -6.07
CA LYS A 348 14.60 -16.49 -6.17
C LYS A 348 15.90 -15.71 -6.37
N HIS A 349 15.89 -14.74 -7.27
CA HIS A 349 17.04 -13.87 -7.48
C HIS A 349 17.38 -13.05 -6.23
N ASN A 350 16.38 -12.51 -5.54
CA ASN A 350 16.58 -11.80 -4.28
C ASN A 350 17.15 -12.73 -3.17
N ALA A 351 16.76 -14.01 -3.13
CA ALA A 351 17.38 -14.99 -2.23
C ALA A 351 18.85 -15.21 -2.58
N GLU A 352 19.17 -15.39 -3.87
CA GLU A 352 20.53 -15.62 -4.37
C GLU A 352 21.48 -14.48 -4.02
N ILE A 353 21.13 -13.22 -4.29
CA ILE A 353 21.99 -12.05 -4.00
C ILE A 353 22.19 -11.77 -2.52
N ASN A 354 21.42 -12.42 -1.64
CA ASN A 354 21.58 -12.37 -0.18
C ASN A 354 22.17 -13.67 0.39
N GLU A 355 22.55 -14.63 -0.45
CA GLU A 355 23.08 -15.93 -0.03
C GLU A 355 22.09 -16.69 0.91
N ILE A 356 20.78 -16.43 0.78
CA ILE A 356 19.74 -17.08 1.57
C ILE A 356 19.38 -18.43 0.91
N THR A 357 19.79 -19.53 1.54
CA THR A 357 19.63 -20.89 1.02
C THR A 357 18.45 -21.67 1.63
N ASN A 358 17.86 -21.14 2.71
CA ASN A 358 16.75 -21.74 3.42
C ASN A 358 15.37 -21.19 3.00
N ALA A 359 15.30 -20.46 1.89
CA ALA A 359 14.05 -20.01 1.28
C ALA A 359 13.80 -20.72 -0.05
N GLU A 360 12.58 -21.14 -0.30
CA GLU A 360 12.14 -21.80 -1.53
C GLU A 360 10.82 -21.20 -2.01
N PHE A 361 10.63 -21.09 -3.33
CA PHE A 361 9.53 -20.32 -3.89
C PHE A 361 8.77 -21.10 -4.96
N PHE A 362 7.42 -21.07 -4.89
CA PHE A 362 6.49 -21.79 -5.74
C PHE A 362 5.56 -20.84 -6.48
N VAL A 363 5.36 -21.11 -7.77
CA VAL A 363 4.34 -20.43 -8.59
C VAL A 363 3.02 -21.18 -8.44
N GLY A 364 1.97 -20.54 -8.00
CA GLY A 364 0.65 -21.14 -7.93
C GLY A 364 -0.25 -20.48 -6.88
N LYS A 365 -1.43 -21.06 -6.72
CA LYS A 365 -2.35 -20.67 -5.66
C LYS A 365 -2.01 -21.45 -4.37
N ALA A 366 -2.04 -20.76 -3.23
CA ALA A 366 -1.69 -21.36 -1.96
C ALA A 366 -2.56 -22.58 -1.63
N GLU A 367 -3.86 -22.51 -1.91
CA GLU A 367 -4.82 -23.59 -1.69
C GLU A 367 -4.60 -24.84 -2.57
N GLU A 368 -3.76 -24.73 -3.60
CA GLU A 368 -3.35 -25.84 -4.46
C GLU A 368 -1.93 -26.30 -4.06
N VAL A 369 -0.98 -25.38 -3.93
CA VAL A 369 0.44 -25.68 -3.68
C VAL A 369 0.69 -26.28 -2.30
N LEU A 370 0.10 -25.72 -1.23
CA LEU A 370 0.36 -26.22 0.12
C LEU A 370 -0.08 -27.67 0.32
N PRO A 371 -1.33 -28.05 -0.02
CA PRO A 371 -1.76 -29.45 0.12
C PRO A 371 -0.95 -30.42 -0.75
N GLU A 372 -0.61 -30.03 -1.98
CA GLU A 372 0.19 -30.86 -2.89
C GLU A 372 1.59 -31.10 -2.32
N TYR A 373 2.26 -30.05 -1.86
CA TYR A 373 3.59 -30.14 -1.22
C TYR A 373 3.60 -31.16 -0.07
N TYR A 374 2.63 -31.06 0.86
CA TYR A 374 2.58 -31.97 2.00
C TYR A 374 2.14 -33.38 1.62
N ALA A 375 1.31 -33.54 0.59
CA ALA A 375 0.94 -34.86 0.06
C ALA A 375 2.16 -35.58 -0.57
N ASP A 376 3.01 -34.84 -1.27
CA ASP A 376 4.22 -35.39 -1.87
C ASP A 376 5.30 -35.65 -0.81
N TYR A 377 5.48 -34.74 0.14
CA TYR A 377 6.38 -34.96 1.27
C TYR A 377 6.03 -36.25 2.04
N ALA A 378 4.76 -36.51 2.32
CA ALA A 378 4.31 -37.70 3.03
C ALA A 378 4.58 -39.00 2.24
N LYS A 379 4.58 -38.97 0.90
CA LYS A 379 4.96 -40.12 0.05
C LYS A 379 6.47 -40.39 0.10
N GLU A 380 7.28 -39.32 0.10
CA GLU A 380 8.74 -39.44 0.11
C GLU A 380 9.32 -39.79 1.49
N HIS A 381 8.58 -39.39 2.56
CA HIS A 381 9.00 -39.56 3.96
C HIS A 381 7.92 -40.29 4.79
N PRO A 382 7.66 -41.59 4.52
CA PRO A 382 6.62 -42.33 5.22
C PRO A 382 6.87 -42.39 6.73
N GLY A 383 5.88 -41.93 7.50
CA GLY A 383 5.93 -41.87 8.96
C GLY A 383 6.44 -40.56 9.55
N GLU A 384 6.87 -39.61 8.75
CA GLU A 384 7.17 -38.27 9.19
C GLU A 384 5.92 -37.39 9.02
N HIS A 385 5.63 -36.56 10.02
CA HIS A 385 4.55 -35.57 9.97
C HIS A 385 5.15 -34.19 9.76
N ALA A 386 5.41 -33.85 8.48
CA ALA A 386 5.73 -32.46 8.15
C ALA A 386 4.47 -31.59 8.22
N ARG A 387 4.61 -30.44 8.82
CA ARG A 387 3.56 -29.41 8.88
C ARG A 387 4.17 -28.03 8.86
N ALA A 388 3.37 -27.03 8.48
CA ALA A 388 3.71 -25.66 8.71
C ALA A 388 3.68 -25.37 10.22
N ASP A 389 4.76 -24.83 10.78
CA ASP A 389 4.74 -24.35 12.17
C ASP A 389 4.10 -22.95 12.22
N VAL A 390 4.41 -22.13 11.22
CA VAL A 390 3.90 -20.76 11.08
C VAL A 390 3.43 -20.53 9.65
N ILE A 391 2.27 -19.91 9.50
CA ILE A 391 1.83 -19.34 8.22
C ILE A 391 1.78 -17.83 8.36
N VAL A 392 2.45 -17.13 7.43
CA VAL A 392 2.39 -15.67 7.30
C VAL A 392 1.60 -15.34 6.05
N VAL A 393 0.70 -14.38 6.12
CA VAL A 393 -0.08 -13.93 4.96
C VAL A 393 -0.07 -12.40 4.86
N ASP A 394 0.06 -11.88 3.64
CA ASP A 394 -0.11 -10.44 3.31
C ASP A 394 -1.02 -10.32 2.06
N PRO A 395 -2.32 -10.60 2.20
CA PRO A 395 -3.23 -10.66 1.07
C PRO A 395 -3.54 -9.27 0.50
N PRO A 396 -4.07 -9.19 -0.74
CA PRO A 396 -4.59 -7.95 -1.32
C PRO A 396 -5.75 -7.40 -0.47
N ARG A 397 -6.17 -6.15 -0.75
CA ARG A 397 -7.23 -5.42 0.00
C ARG A 397 -8.54 -6.20 0.21
N LYS A 398 -8.86 -7.16 -0.64
CA LYS A 398 -10.05 -8.01 -0.49
C LYS A 398 -9.94 -9.07 0.63
N GLY A 399 -8.76 -9.21 1.24
CA GLY A 399 -8.44 -10.27 2.20
C GLY A 399 -8.17 -11.60 1.52
N CYS A 400 -8.10 -12.67 2.31
CA CYS A 400 -7.94 -14.03 1.81
C CYS A 400 -9.23 -14.54 1.17
N GLU A 401 -9.08 -15.33 0.10
CA GLU A 401 -10.18 -16.16 -0.42
C GLU A 401 -10.53 -17.25 0.61
N ARG A 402 -11.76 -17.73 0.57
CA ARG A 402 -12.22 -18.74 1.51
C ARG A 402 -11.40 -20.02 1.43
N SER A 403 -11.04 -20.46 0.22
CA SER A 403 -10.20 -21.64 -0.02
C SER A 403 -8.83 -21.53 0.65
N VAL A 404 -8.21 -20.35 0.66
CA VAL A 404 -6.94 -20.11 1.35
C VAL A 404 -7.10 -20.22 2.87
N LEU A 405 -8.17 -19.64 3.43
CA LEU A 405 -8.45 -19.76 4.87
C LEU A 405 -8.72 -21.22 5.28
N ASP A 406 -9.47 -21.96 4.46
CA ASP A 406 -9.74 -23.38 4.68
C ASP A 406 -8.43 -24.20 4.67
N THR A 407 -7.54 -23.93 3.72
CA THR A 407 -6.21 -24.56 3.64
C THR A 407 -5.37 -24.24 4.87
N MET A 408 -5.33 -22.98 5.31
CA MET A 408 -4.60 -22.59 6.54
C MET A 408 -5.10 -23.36 7.76
N VAL A 409 -6.42 -23.51 7.89
CA VAL A 409 -7.02 -24.30 8.99
C VAL A 409 -6.65 -25.78 8.88
N GLN A 410 -6.68 -26.36 7.67
CA GLN A 410 -6.33 -27.77 7.43
C GLN A 410 -4.85 -28.08 7.71
N MET A 411 -3.95 -27.13 7.43
CA MET A 411 -2.51 -27.27 7.69
C MET A 411 -2.18 -27.19 9.19
N GLU A 412 -3.12 -26.76 10.01
CA GLU A 412 -3.02 -26.72 11.47
C GLU A 412 -1.73 -26.06 12.01
N PRO A 413 -1.26 -24.89 11.47
CA PRO A 413 -0.07 -24.23 12.01
C PRO A 413 -0.26 -23.87 13.48
N GLU A 414 0.84 -23.83 14.23
CA GLU A 414 0.80 -23.36 15.62
C GLU A 414 0.46 -21.88 15.70
N ARG A 415 0.94 -21.11 14.71
CA ARG A 415 0.78 -19.65 14.63
C ARG A 415 0.40 -19.23 13.22
N ILE A 416 -0.47 -18.23 13.15
CA ILE A 416 -0.77 -17.50 11.93
C ILE A 416 -0.44 -16.03 12.19
N VAL A 417 0.41 -15.45 11.34
CA VAL A 417 0.71 -14.01 11.34
C VAL A 417 0.02 -13.39 10.13
N TYR A 418 -0.99 -12.57 10.39
CA TYR A 418 -1.77 -11.94 9.35
C TYR A 418 -1.38 -10.46 9.22
N VAL A 419 -0.76 -10.09 8.12
CA VAL A 419 -0.48 -8.70 7.73
C VAL A 419 -1.61 -8.21 6.82
N SER A 420 -2.10 -7.00 6.99
CA SER A 420 -3.24 -6.51 6.21
C SER A 420 -3.26 -4.99 6.05
N CYS A 421 -3.51 -4.54 4.83
CA CYS A 421 -3.74 -3.12 4.50
C CYS A 421 -5.23 -2.71 4.63
N ASP A 422 -6.14 -3.62 4.98
CA ASP A 422 -7.56 -3.34 5.18
C ASP A 422 -8.10 -4.03 6.43
N SER A 423 -8.32 -3.27 7.49
CA SER A 423 -8.76 -3.79 8.78
C SER A 423 -10.18 -4.38 8.79
N ALA A 424 -11.01 -4.07 7.78
CA ALA A 424 -12.36 -4.64 7.70
C ALA A 424 -12.32 -6.07 7.15
N THR A 425 -11.55 -6.31 6.08
CA THR A 425 -11.35 -7.66 5.55
C THR A 425 -10.52 -8.52 6.50
N LEU A 426 -9.50 -7.95 7.15
CA LEU A 426 -8.78 -8.60 8.25
C LEU A 426 -9.72 -9.08 9.34
N ALA A 427 -10.61 -8.22 9.82
CA ALA A 427 -11.55 -8.58 10.88
C ALA A 427 -12.48 -9.73 10.48
N ARG A 428 -12.96 -9.75 9.22
CA ARG A 428 -13.75 -10.85 8.65
C ARG A 428 -12.97 -12.17 8.68
N ASP A 429 -11.72 -12.13 8.25
CA ASP A 429 -10.89 -13.33 8.14
C ASP A 429 -10.44 -13.84 9.52
N VAL A 430 -10.13 -12.93 10.44
CA VAL A 430 -9.86 -13.23 11.86
C VAL A 430 -11.05 -13.91 12.52
N LYS A 431 -12.28 -13.44 12.28
CA LYS A 431 -13.48 -14.08 12.78
C LYS A 431 -13.57 -15.54 12.33
N TYR A 432 -13.33 -15.77 11.04
CA TYR A 432 -13.34 -17.13 10.48
C TYR A 432 -12.28 -18.03 11.15
N LEU A 433 -11.06 -17.55 11.29
CA LEU A 433 -9.98 -18.33 11.92
C LEU A 433 -10.29 -18.62 13.41
N ARG A 434 -10.89 -17.65 14.13
CA ARG A 434 -11.33 -17.87 15.52
C ARG A 434 -12.43 -18.95 15.62
N GLU A 435 -13.39 -18.94 14.72
CA GLU A 435 -14.45 -19.96 14.64
C GLU A 435 -13.89 -21.36 14.29
N ASN A 436 -12.66 -21.44 13.76
CA ASN A 436 -11.97 -22.67 13.35
C ASN A 436 -10.73 -23.00 14.19
N GLY A 437 -10.74 -22.68 15.48
CA GLY A 437 -9.78 -23.18 16.46
C GLY A 437 -8.54 -22.31 16.67
N TYR A 438 -8.56 -21.06 16.26
CA TYR A 438 -7.50 -20.10 16.55
C TYR A 438 -7.96 -19.03 17.54
N GLU A 439 -7.02 -18.48 18.30
CA GLU A 439 -7.25 -17.38 19.21
C GLU A 439 -6.30 -16.22 18.89
N ILE A 440 -6.85 -15.01 18.85
CA ILE A 440 -6.07 -13.79 18.64
C ILE A 440 -5.21 -13.50 19.89
N ARG A 441 -3.92 -13.24 19.70
CA ARG A 441 -2.95 -13.05 20.79
C ARG A 441 -2.35 -11.66 20.84
N LYS A 442 -2.09 -11.07 19.69
CA LYS A 442 -1.51 -9.73 19.56
C LYS A 442 -2.09 -9.01 18.36
N VAL A 443 -2.21 -7.71 18.46
CA VAL A 443 -2.61 -6.82 17.37
C VAL A 443 -1.72 -5.58 17.41
N LYS A 444 -1.13 -5.21 16.28
CA LYS A 444 -0.40 -3.96 16.14
C LYS A 444 -0.72 -3.28 14.83
N ALA A 445 -1.16 -2.04 14.92
CA ALA A 445 -1.34 -1.18 13.75
C ALA A 445 -0.04 -0.45 13.42
N THR A 446 0.19 -0.18 12.13
CA THR A 446 1.36 0.55 11.63
C THR A 446 0.91 1.60 10.63
N ASP A 447 1.31 2.85 10.83
CA ASP A 447 1.00 3.93 9.89
C ASP A 447 1.94 3.93 8.69
N MET A 448 1.73 2.99 7.76
CA MET A 448 2.46 2.90 6.50
C MET A 448 2.21 4.10 5.59
N PHE A 449 1.04 4.74 5.71
CA PHE A 449 0.58 5.79 4.79
C PHE A 449 0.13 7.05 5.55
N PRO A 450 1.05 7.79 6.20
CA PRO A 450 0.75 9.09 6.80
C PRO A 450 -0.03 10.01 5.84
N MET A 451 -0.87 10.86 6.39
CA MET A 451 -1.74 11.82 5.66
C MET A 451 -2.88 11.17 4.87
N SER A 452 -3.03 9.84 4.95
CA SER A 452 -4.15 9.09 4.37
C SER A 452 -4.92 8.31 5.45
N VAL A 453 -6.10 7.82 5.10
CA VAL A 453 -6.96 6.99 6.00
C VAL A 453 -6.54 5.52 6.07
N HIS A 454 -5.50 5.14 5.34
CA HIS A 454 -5.01 3.75 5.29
C HIS A 454 -4.13 3.44 6.50
N VAL A 455 -4.20 2.20 6.93
CA VAL A 455 -3.41 1.66 8.05
C VAL A 455 -3.10 0.19 7.77
N GLU A 456 -1.86 -0.20 8.01
CA GLU A 456 -1.45 -1.60 8.03
C GLU A 456 -1.67 -2.18 9.43
N THR A 457 -1.92 -3.47 9.51
CA THR A 457 -2.17 -4.16 10.78
C THR A 457 -1.55 -5.54 10.74
N VAL A 458 -0.82 -5.89 11.80
CA VAL A 458 -0.32 -7.25 12.02
C VAL A 458 -1.11 -7.88 13.16
N VAL A 459 -1.60 -9.09 12.93
CA VAL A 459 -2.32 -9.89 13.94
C VAL A 459 -1.62 -11.22 14.12
N LEU A 460 -1.35 -11.60 15.36
CA LEU A 460 -0.94 -12.93 15.74
C LEU A 460 -2.16 -13.74 16.19
N LEU A 461 -2.38 -14.89 15.53
CA LEU A 461 -3.30 -15.92 16.01
C LEU A 461 -2.50 -17.16 16.40
N SER A 462 -2.91 -17.81 17.50
CA SER A 462 -2.35 -19.08 17.94
C SER A 462 -3.43 -20.15 17.95
N ARG A 463 -3.06 -21.36 17.57
CA ARG A 463 -3.96 -22.51 17.61
C ARG A 463 -4.34 -22.83 19.06
N LEU A 464 -5.62 -23.06 19.29
CA LEU A 464 -6.10 -23.55 20.57
C LEU A 464 -5.67 -25.01 20.75
N LYS A 465 -4.98 -25.32 21.85
CA LYS A 465 -4.69 -26.71 22.20
C LYS A 465 -6.01 -27.40 22.52
N GLN A 466 -6.34 -28.46 21.79
CA GLN A 466 -7.44 -29.33 22.20
C GLN A 466 -7.10 -29.87 23.59
N LYS A 467 -8.04 -29.67 24.53
CA LYS A 467 -7.93 -30.23 25.88
C LYS A 467 -8.13 -31.75 25.87
#